data_84241929d58db6fc7fc0c619bdc621fe
#
_entry.id   84241929d58db6fc7fc0c619bdc621fe
#
_cell.length_a   1.000
_cell.length_b   1.000
_cell.length_c   1.000
_cell.angle_alpha   90.00
_cell.angle_beta   90.00
_cell.angle_gamma   90.00
#
_symmetry.space_group_name_H-M   'P 1'
#
loop_
_entity.id
_entity.type
_entity.pdbx_description
1 polymer ?
#
loop_
_entity_poly.entity_id
_entity_poly.type
_entity_poly.pdbx_seq_one_letter_code
_entity_poly.pdbx_strand_id
1 'polypeptide(L)'
;MSPRASQPPAAAAELITLDELTRRVGMSVRNIRFYATKGLVPPPIRRGRSGYYSPDHVARLELVSELQAHGFTLSAIERYLAKIPVDATPETIALHRTLLAPWMAELPETLSRRELGRRAGRPLSDDDLDTLNALGIVFPTKQGKYQVAIAHLSVGVALLDLGMPLDAALAAQDIFTQHGRQVADELTELFRTQVWPAYKEGDSTPEQLRELVERFKPVTVQALVTAYESAVNETKRETISRRTR
;
A
#
# COMPACT_ATOMS: atom_id res chain seq x y z
N MET A 1 13.58 -52.04 4.18
CA MET A 1 12.17 -51.63 3.97
C MET A 1 11.75 -50.83 5.18
N SER A 2 11.88 -49.52 5.14
CA SER A 2 11.43 -48.62 6.20
C SER A 2 10.02 -48.10 5.86
N PRO A 3 9.08 -48.04 6.80
CA PRO A 3 7.72 -47.57 6.52
C PRO A 3 7.72 -46.05 6.32
N ARG A 4 7.14 -45.62 5.22
CA ARG A 4 6.80 -44.21 4.96
C ARG A 4 5.90 -43.71 6.10
N ALA A 5 6.40 -42.70 6.82
CA ALA A 5 5.58 -41.95 7.75
C ALA A 5 4.44 -41.26 6.98
N SER A 6 3.22 -41.68 7.26
CA SER A 6 2.02 -41.00 6.74
C SER A 6 1.96 -39.60 7.30
N GLN A 7 2.02 -38.60 6.42
CA GLN A 7 1.64 -37.25 6.80
C GLN A 7 0.18 -37.25 7.30
N PRO A 8 -0.12 -36.57 8.43
CA PRO A 8 -1.49 -36.43 8.87
C PRO A 8 -2.33 -35.72 7.80
N PRO A 9 -3.61 -36.10 7.58
CA PRO A 9 -4.46 -35.42 6.61
C PRO A 9 -4.62 -33.96 7.05
N ALA A 10 -4.41 -33.05 6.11
CA ALA A 10 -4.68 -31.62 6.29
C ALA A 10 -6.08 -31.48 6.90
N ALA A 11 -6.17 -30.79 8.04
CA ALA A 11 -7.42 -30.52 8.72
C ALA A 11 -8.45 -30.08 7.69
N ALA A 12 -9.62 -30.74 7.66
CA ALA A 12 -10.67 -30.46 6.67
C ALA A 12 -11.04 -28.97 6.78
N ALA A 13 -10.56 -28.17 5.83
CA ALA A 13 -10.79 -26.74 5.81
C ALA A 13 -12.30 -26.50 5.90
N GLU A 14 -12.74 -25.70 6.88
CA GLU A 14 -14.14 -25.38 7.12
C GLU A 14 -14.70 -24.65 5.89
N LEU A 15 -15.58 -25.33 5.15
CA LEU A 15 -16.20 -24.75 3.96
C LEU A 15 -17.42 -23.96 4.38
N ILE A 16 -17.48 -22.70 3.95
CA ILE A 16 -18.58 -21.79 4.23
C ILE A 16 -19.50 -21.60 3.04
N THR A 17 -20.74 -21.22 3.29
CA THR A 17 -21.73 -20.88 2.26
C THR A 17 -21.45 -19.51 1.65
N LEU A 18 -22.11 -19.18 0.51
CA LEU A 18 -22.02 -17.86 -0.09
C LEU A 18 -22.50 -16.73 0.86
N ASP A 19 -23.55 -16.98 1.64
CA ASP A 19 -24.09 -15.99 2.58
C ASP A 19 -23.13 -15.75 3.75
N GLU A 20 -22.46 -16.78 4.23
CA GLU A 20 -21.39 -16.65 5.23
C GLU A 20 -20.18 -15.92 4.68
N LEU A 21 -19.78 -16.22 3.44
CA LEU A 21 -18.69 -15.54 2.75
C LEU A 21 -18.98 -14.03 2.61
N THR A 22 -20.19 -13.66 2.15
CA THR A 22 -20.58 -12.23 2.00
C THR A 22 -20.51 -11.48 3.32
N ARG A 23 -20.96 -12.10 4.41
CA ARG A 23 -20.90 -11.51 5.77
C ARG A 23 -19.46 -11.36 6.23
N ARG A 24 -18.63 -12.37 5.98
CA ARG A 24 -17.23 -12.39 6.45
C ARG A 24 -16.35 -11.37 5.73
N VAL A 25 -16.48 -11.26 4.42
CA VAL A 25 -15.65 -10.34 3.61
C VAL A 25 -16.29 -8.95 3.40
N GLY A 26 -17.52 -8.72 3.87
CA GLY A 26 -18.22 -7.45 3.72
C GLY A 26 -18.57 -7.08 2.27
N MET A 27 -18.66 -8.08 1.37
CA MET A 27 -18.92 -7.84 -0.06
C MET A 27 -20.29 -8.35 -0.49
N SER A 28 -20.86 -7.74 -1.55
CA SER A 28 -22.09 -8.23 -2.15
C SER A 28 -21.85 -9.52 -2.95
N VAL A 29 -22.88 -10.35 -3.06
CA VAL A 29 -22.89 -11.56 -3.93
C VAL A 29 -22.50 -11.21 -5.37
N ARG A 30 -22.93 -10.07 -5.86
CA ARG A 30 -22.58 -9.57 -7.21
C ARG A 30 -21.08 -9.36 -7.36
N ASN A 31 -20.43 -8.73 -6.38
CA ASN A 31 -19.00 -8.48 -6.42
C ASN A 31 -18.19 -9.77 -6.35
N ILE A 32 -18.57 -10.69 -5.46
CA ILE A 32 -17.91 -12.00 -5.33
C ILE A 32 -17.99 -12.77 -6.66
N ARG A 33 -19.16 -12.83 -7.28
CA ARG A 33 -19.34 -13.49 -8.59
C ARG A 33 -18.54 -12.80 -9.70
N PHE A 34 -18.51 -11.48 -9.70
CA PHE A 34 -17.72 -10.69 -10.64
C PHE A 34 -16.23 -11.01 -10.51
N TYR A 35 -15.69 -11.05 -9.29
CA TYR A 35 -14.28 -11.39 -9.08
C TYR A 35 -13.95 -12.84 -9.46
N ALA A 36 -14.85 -13.77 -9.20
CA ALA A 36 -14.68 -15.14 -9.67
C ALA A 36 -14.69 -15.23 -11.22
N THR A 37 -15.57 -14.48 -11.89
CA THR A 37 -15.60 -14.41 -13.37
C THR A 37 -14.32 -13.78 -13.94
N LYS A 38 -13.71 -12.86 -13.21
CA LYS A 38 -12.43 -12.23 -13.57
C LYS A 38 -11.20 -13.06 -13.22
N GLY A 39 -11.37 -14.23 -12.62
CA GLY A 39 -10.26 -15.09 -12.20
C GLY A 39 -9.48 -14.60 -10.99
N LEU A 40 -9.96 -13.56 -10.30
CA LEU A 40 -9.35 -13.03 -9.08
C LEU A 40 -9.48 -13.99 -7.89
N VAL A 41 -10.51 -14.80 -7.91
CA VAL A 41 -10.85 -15.81 -6.90
C VAL A 41 -11.17 -17.11 -7.60
N PRO A 42 -10.75 -18.27 -7.08
CA PRO A 42 -11.12 -19.57 -7.64
C PRO A 42 -12.64 -19.76 -7.73
N PRO A 43 -13.14 -20.63 -8.60
CA PRO A 43 -14.54 -20.98 -8.62
C PRO A 43 -14.95 -21.68 -7.30
N PRO A 44 -16.23 -21.58 -6.89
CA PRO A 44 -16.70 -22.25 -5.68
C PRO A 44 -16.53 -23.77 -5.76
N ILE A 45 -16.20 -24.38 -4.64
CA ILE A 45 -16.11 -25.83 -4.47
C ILE A 45 -17.53 -26.40 -4.53
N ARG A 46 -17.82 -27.22 -5.51
CA ARG A 46 -19.16 -27.83 -5.65
C ARG A 46 -19.33 -29.05 -4.76
N ARG A 47 -20.40 -29.05 -3.93
CA ARG A 47 -20.89 -30.22 -3.23
C ARG A 47 -22.37 -30.39 -3.55
N GLY A 48 -22.69 -31.34 -4.41
CA GLY A 48 -24.04 -31.52 -4.96
C GLY A 48 -24.45 -30.31 -5.80
N ARG A 49 -25.60 -29.69 -5.45
CA ARG A 49 -26.13 -28.49 -6.14
C ARG A 49 -25.62 -27.18 -5.56
N SER A 50 -24.91 -27.22 -4.44
CA SER A 50 -24.44 -26.03 -3.71
C SER A 50 -22.97 -25.74 -3.94
N GLY A 51 -22.61 -24.45 -3.94
CA GLY A 51 -21.22 -23.97 -3.97
C GLY A 51 -20.77 -23.56 -2.58
N TYR A 52 -19.56 -24.00 -2.23
CA TYR A 52 -18.92 -23.70 -0.94
C TYR A 52 -17.59 -23.00 -1.18
N TYR A 53 -17.11 -22.30 -0.17
CA TYR A 53 -15.91 -21.50 -0.21
C TYR A 53 -14.96 -21.89 0.93
N SER A 54 -13.68 -22.05 0.60
CA SER A 54 -12.61 -22.34 1.56
C SER A 54 -12.04 -21.07 2.18
N PRO A 55 -11.20 -21.18 3.22
CA PRO A 55 -10.43 -20.06 3.74
C PRO A 55 -9.61 -19.32 2.69
N ASP A 56 -9.11 -20.00 1.63
CA ASP A 56 -8.36 -19.39 0.54
C ASP A 56 -9.21 -18.39 -0.24
N HIS A 57 -10.49 -18.67 -0.46
CA HIS A 57 -11.42 -17.75 -1.09
C HIS A 57 -11.59 -16.48 -0.25
N VAL A 58 -11.71 -16.63 1.08
CA VAL A 58 -11.80 -15.50 2.02
C VAL A 58 -10.54 -14.65 1.92
N ALA A 59 -9.37 -15.26 2.08
CA ALA A 59 -8.08 -14.55 2.05
C ALA A 59 -7.85 -13.81 0.73
N ARG A 60 -8.22 -14.40 -0.42
CA ARG A 60 -8.12 -13.73 -1.74
C ARG A 60 -9.07 -12.56 -1.88
N LEU A 61 -10.32 -12.68 -1.41
CA LEU A 61 -11.29 -11.59 -1.45
C LEU A 61 -10.88 -10.44 -0.54
N GLU A 62 -10.34 -10.74 0.64
CA GLU A 62 -9.78 -9.73 1.55
C GLU A 62 -8.60 -9.00 0.91
N LEU A 63 -7.68 -9.71 0.24
CA LEU A 63 -6.56 -9.10 -0.48
C LEU A 63 -7.05 -8.21 -1.64
N VAL A 64 -8.06 -8.65 -2.41
CA VAL A 64 -8.68 -7.83 -3.47
C VAL A 64 -9.27 -6.54 -2.89
N SER A 65 -10.03 -6.65 -1.79
CA SER A 65 -10.64 -5.51 -1.12
C SER A 65 -9.62 -4.49 -0.65
N GLU A 66 -8.58 -4.98 -0.02
CA GLU A 66 -7.49 -4.15 0.53
C GLU A 66 -6.73 -3.41 -0.59
N LEU A 67 -6.38 -4.11 -1.67
CA LEU A 67 -5.72 -3.48 -2.82
C LEU A 67 -6.61 -2.42 -3.48
N GLN A 68 -7.93 -2.68 -3.61
CA GLN A 68 -8.87 -1.68 -4.12
C GLN A 68 -9.00 -0.47 -3.20
N ALA A 69 -9.08 -0.69 -1.89
CA ALA A 69 -9.11 0.40 -0.91
C ALA A 69 -7.87 1.29 -1.01
N HIS A 70 -6.71 0.72 -1.35
CA HIS A 70 -5.47 1.47 -1.61
C HIS A 70 -5.35 2.04 -3.03
N GLY A 71 -6.43 2.04 -3.82
CA GLY A 71 -6.49 2.70 -5.12
C GLY A 71 -5.91 1.91 -6.29
N PHE A 72 -5.56 0.63 -6.10
CA PHE A 72 -5.13 -0.21 -7.21
C PHE A 72 -6.27 -0.45 -8.19
N THR A 73 -5.98 -0.31 -9.48
CA THR A 73 -6.96 -0.64 -10.53
C THR A 73 -7.20 -2.16 -10.57
N LEU A 74 -8.39 -2.56 -10.99
CA LEU A 74 -8.73 -3.98 -11.11
C LEU A 74 -7.73 -4.74 -11.97
N SER A 75 -7.28 -4.15 -13.09
CA SER A 75 -6.26 -4.74 -13.97
C SER A 75 -4.89 -4.90 -13.31
N ALA A 76 -4.53 -4.01 -12.39
CA ALA A 76 -3.30 -4.15 -11.59
C ALA A 76 -3.44 -5.31 -10.59
N ILE A 77 -4.59 -5.42 -9.96
CA ILE A 77 -4.93 -6.50 -9.02
C ILE A 77 -4.94 -7.85 -9.75
N GLU A 78 -5.55 -7.95 -10.93
CA GLU A 78 -5.54 -9.15 -11.78
C GLU A 78 -4.11 -9.63 -12.06
N ARG A 79 -3.24 -8.72 -12.52
CA ARG A 79 -1.83 -9.04 -12.80
C ARG A 79 -1.04 -9.45 -11.57
N TYR A 80 -1.35 -8.87 -10.42
CA TYR A 80 -0.71 -9.24 -9.16
C TYR A 80 -1.15 -10.62 -8.70
N LEU A 81 -2.45 -10.88 -8.64
CA LEU A 81 -3.02 -12.16 -8.21
C LEU A 81 -2.67 -13.32 -9.16
N ALA A 82 -2.46 -13.05 -10.45
CA ALA A 82 -1.99 -14.06 -11.40
C ALA A 82 -0.61 -14.65 -11.05
N LYS A 83 0.18 -13.95 -10.22
CA LYS A 83 1.48 -14.44 -9.72
C LYS A 83 1.35 -15.33 -8.48
N ILE A 84 0.18 -15.35 -7.84
CA ILE A 84 -0.10 -16.17 -6.67
C ILE A 84 -0.74 -17.47 -7.15
N PRO A 85 -0.16 -18.65 -6.88
CA PRO A 85 -0.73 -19.94 -7.29
C PRO A 85 -2.19 -20.08 -6.89
N VAL A 86 -3.01 -20.71 -7.73
CA VAL A 86 -4.46 -20.84 -7.45
C VAL A 86 -4.73 -21.67 -6.20
N ASP A 87 -3.85 -22.60 -5.90
CA ASP A 87 -3.83 -23.49 -4.75
C ASP A 87 -3.00 -22.94 -3.56
N ALA A 88 -2.62 -21.65 -3.61
CA ALA A 88 -1.92 -21.01 -2.50
C ALA A 88 -2.76 -21.03 -1.23
N THR A 89 -2.13 -21.42 -0.11
CA THR A 89 -2.80 -21.49 1.18
C THR A 89 -3.16 -20.10 1.73
N PRO A 90 -4.10 -20.00 2.69
CA PRO A 90 -4.43 -18.74 3.34
C PRO A 90 -3.19 -18.05 3.95
N GLU A 91 -2.23 -18.82 4.47
CA GLU A 91 -0.98 -18.32 5.04
C GLU A 91 -0.11 -17.68 3.97
N THR A 92 -0.02 -18.30 2.79
CA THR A 92 0.70 -17.74 1.64
C THR A 92 0.07 -16.43 1.19
N ILE A 93 -1.25 -16.35 1.12
CA ILE A 93 -1.97 -15.13 0.74
C ILE A 93 -1.80 -14.05 1.81
N ALA A 94 -1.86 -14.42 3.10
CA ALA A 94 -1.60 -13.51 4.20
C ALA A 94 -0.16 -12.96 4.16
N LEU A 95 0.82 -13.79 3.76
CA LEU A 95 2.18 -13.32 3.53
C LEU A 95 2.24 -12.27 2.43
N HIS A 96 1.57 -12.49 1.30
CA HIS A 96 1.48 -11.49 0.22
C HIS A 96 0.88 -10.16 0.71
N ARG A 97 -0.15 -10.19 1.57
CA ARG A 97 -0.72 -8.99 2.20
C ARG A 97 0.32 -8.28 3.08
N THR A 98 1.02 -9.03 3.91
CA THR A 98 2.06 -8.48 4.80
C THR A 98 3.22 -7.85 3.99
N LEU A 99 3.62 -8.45 2.88
CA LEU A 99 4.66 -7.91 2.01
C LEU A 99 4.26 -6.59 1.32
N LEU A 100 2.97 -6.39 1.09
CA LEU A 100 2.45 -5.16 0.48
C LEU A 100 2.17 -4.06 1.50
N ALA A 101 1.77 -4.42 2.73
CA ALA A 101 1.33 -3.47 3.75
C ALA A 101 2.30 -2.29 4.00
N PRO A 102 3.63 -2.47 4.10
CA PRO A 102 4.56 -1.35 4.31
C PRO A 102 4.60 -0.35 3.15
N TRP A 103 4.19 -0.76 1.94
CA TRP A 103 4.23 0.06 0.72
C TRP A 103 2.87 0.63 0.33
N MET A 104 1.82 0.28 1.07
CA MET A 104 0.50 0.84 0.86
C MET A 104 0.45 2.26 1.42
N ALA A 105 -0.08 3.19 0.63
CA ALA A 105 -0.34 4.54 1.10
C ALA A 105 -1.41 4.50 2.20
N GLU A 106 -1.31 5.40 3.18
CA GLU A 106 -2.39 5.61 4.14
C GLU A 106 -3.65 6.04 3.39
N LEU A 107 -4.79 5.45 3.77
CA LEU A 107 -6.07 5.80 3.16
C LEU A 107 -6.46 7.23 3.56
N PRO A 108 -7.02 8.03 2.63
CA PRO A 108 -7.55 9.33 2.97
C PRO A 108 -8.65 9.23 4.02
N GLU A 109 -8.58 10.06 5.05
CA GLU A 109 -9.63 10.17 6.08
C GLU A 109 -10.66 11.22 5.68
N THR A 110 -11.94 10.99 6.01
CA THR A 110 -12.99 12.00 5.85
C THR A 110 -13.21 12.73 7.17
N LEU A 111 -12.82 13.99 7.23
CA LEU A 111 -12.83 14.82 8.43
C LEU A 111 -13.78 16.01 8.28
N SER A 112 -14.43 16.44 9.37
CA SER A 112 -15.03 17.75 9.47
C SER A 112 -13.95 18.84 9.57
N ARG A 113 -14.30 20.11 9.29
CA ARG A 113 -13.36 21.24 9.42
C ARG A 113 -12.74 21.31 10.83
N ARG A 114 -13.52 21.02 11.87
CA ARG A 114 -13.05 21.01 13.25
C ARG A 114 -12.02 19.90 13.52
N GLU A 115 -12.28 18.71 13.01
CA GLU A 115 -11.36 17.57 13.14
C GLU A 115 -10.08 17.80 12.34
N LEU A 116 -10.20 18.35 11.13
CA LEU A 116 -9.07 18.75 10.31
C LEU A 116 -8.18 19.79 11.01
N GLY A 117 -8.77 20.82 11.61
CA GLY A 117 -8.02 21.80 12.40
C GLY A 117 -7.29 21.19 13.59
N ARG A 118 -7.91 20.22 14.30
CA ARG A 118 -7.22 19.49 15.38
C ARG A 118 -6.03 18.68 14.87
N ARG A 119 -6.17 18.02 13.70
CA ARG A 119 -5.08 17.27 13.07
C ARG A 119 -3.97 18.19 12.55
N ALA A 120 -4.32 19.37 12.07
CA ALA A 120 -3.38 20.40 11.62
C ALA A 120 -2.67 21.12 12.80
N GLY A 121 -3.12 20.92 14.03
CA GLY A 121 -2.60 21.62 15.20
C GLY A 121 -3.09 23.08 15.36
N ARG A 122 -3.87 23.60 14.40
CA ARG A 122 -4.46 24.94 14.40
C ARG A 122 -5.73 25.01 13.55
N PRO A 123 -6.59 26.03 13.77
CA PRO A 123 -7.67 26.31 12.82
C PRO A 123 -7.08 26.66 11.43
N LEU A 124 -7.74 26.16 10.37
CA LEU A 124 -7.39 26.46 8.99
C LEU A 124 -8.35 27.51 8.42
N SER A 125 -7.81 28.56 7.79
CA SER A 125 -8.58 29.55 7.03
C SER A 125 -9.11 28.94 5.72
N ASP A 126 -9.92 29.66 4.98
CA ASP A 126 -10.36 29.24 3.65
C ASP A 126 -9.18 29.25 2.67
N ASP A 127 -8.29 30.25 2.75
CA ASP A 127 -7.07 30.34 1.94
C ASP A 127 -6.10 29.17 2.23
N ASP A 128 -5.98 28.74 3.51
CA ASP A 128 -5.22 27.54 3.88
C ASP A 128 -5.81 26.30 3.18
N LEU A 129 -7.13 26.16 3.21
CA LEU A 129 -7.84 25.03 2.61
C LEU A 129 -7.70 25.01 1.10
N ASP A 130 -7.76 26.17 0.46
CA ASP A 130 -7.58 26.31 -0.99
C ASP A 130 -6.14 25.94 -1.39
N THR A 131 -5.15 26.39 -0.61
CA THR A 131 -3.74 26.01 -0.83
C THR A 131 -3.52 24.51 -0.64
N LEU A 132 -4.05 23.92 0.45
CA LEU A 132 -3.95 22.48 0.69
C LEU A 132 -4.68 21.65 -0.37
N ASN A 133 -5.77 22.18 -0.93
CA ASN A 133 -6.48 21.56 -2.05
C ASN A 133 -5.64 21.60 -3.33
N ALA A 134 -5.03 22.73 -3.64
CA ALA A 134 -4.12 22.87 -4.79
C ALA A 134 -2.91 21.93 -4.70
N LEU A 135 -2.41 21.69 -3.49
CA LEU A 135 -1.34 20.72 -3.20
C LEU A 135 -1.84 19.25 -3.20
N GLY A 136 -3.13 18.99 -3.44
CA GLY A 136 -3.67 17.63 -3.46
C GLY A 136 -3.73 16.94 -2.09
N ILE A 137 -3.77 17.71 -1.00
CA ILE A 137 -3.74 17.20 0.37
C ILE A 137 -5.15 17.13 0.97
N VAL A 138 -5.99 18.15 0.69
CA VAL A 138 -7.34 18.29 1.25
C VAL A 138 -8.34 18.51 0.13
N PHE A 139 -9.37 17.67 0.04
CA PHE A 139 -10.40 17.77 -0.99
C PHE A 139 -11.77 17.98 -0.36
N PRO A 140 -12.52 19.04 -0.70
CA PRO A 140 -13.87 19.25 -0.20
C PRO A 140 -14.82 18.16 -0.74
N THR A 141 -15.72 17.68 0.12
CA THR A 141 -16.77 16.72 -0.25
C THR A 141 -18.15 17.38 -0.37
N LYS A 142 -19.07 16.76 -1.09
CA LYS A 142 -20.45 17.26 -1.23
C LYS A 142 -21.21 17.36 0.10
N GLN A 143 -20.71 16.74 1.18
CA GLN A 143 -21.34 16.71 2.49
C GLN A 143 -20.77 17.77 3.46
N GLY A 144 -19.98 18.75 2.98
CA GLY A 144 -19.35 19.77 3.81
C GLY A 144 -18.22 19.23 4.71
N LYS A 145 -17.69 18.06 4.37
CA LYS A 145 -16.50 17.47 4.98
C LYS A 145 -15.32 17.55 4.02
N TYR A 146 -14.16 17.10 4.47
CA TYR A 146 -12.93 17.09 3.69
C TYR A 146 -12.34 15.67 3.65
N GLN A 147 -11.97 15.23 2.46
CA GLN A 147 -11.14 14.04 2.29
C GLN A 147 -9.67 14.47 2.38
N VAL A 148 -8.92 13.87 3.28
CA VAL A 148 -7.59 14.35 3.68
C VAL A 148 -6.55 13.24 3.49
N ALA A 149 -5.50 13.53 2.73
CA ALA A 149 -4.31 12.70 2.62
C ALA A 149 -3.45 12.91 3.88
N ILE A 150 -3.76 12.16 4.96
CA ILE A 150 -3.19 12.37 6.30
C ILE A 150 -1.65 12.33 6.29
N ALA A 151 -1.04 11.43 5.54
CA ALA A 151 0.42 11.33 5.43
C ALA A 151 1.10 12.63 4.94
N HIS A 152 0.38 13.46 4.21
CA HIS A 152 0.90 14.72 3.64
C HIS A 152 0.46 15.97 4.42
N LEU A 153 -0.50 15.84 5.34
CA LEU A 153 -1.09 16.99 6.03
C LEU A 153 -0.06 17.80 6.82
N SER A 154 0.82 17.13 7.56
CA SER A 154 1.85 17.81 8.36
C SER A 154 2.82 18.63 7.51
N VAL A 155 3.20 18.11 6.35
CA VAL A 155 4.08 18.82 5.41
C VAL A 155 3.34 20.02 4.81
N GLY A 156 2.07 19.84 4.38
CA GLY A 156 1.26 20.93 3.86
C GLY A 156 1.09 22.07 4.87
N VAL A 157 0.78 21.75 6.11
CA VAL A 157 0.65 22.75 7.19
C VAL A 157 1.98 23.46 7.45
N ALA A 158 3.11 22.75 7.47
CA ALA A 158 4.42 23.36 7.64
C ALA A 158 4.76 24.33 6.48
N LEU A 159 4.38 24.02 5.25
CA LEU A 159 4.57 24.93 4.10
C LEU A 159 3.72 26.21 4.26
N LEU A 160 2.47 26.09 4.75
CA LEU A 160 1.62 27.23 5.07
C LEU A 160 2.25 28.11 6.16
N ASP A 161 2.73 27.50 7.24
CA ASP A 161 3.32 28.22 8.38
C ASP A 161 4.65 28.91 8.02
N LEU A 162 5.37 28.40 7.04
CA LEU A 162 6.55 29.04 6.44
C LEU A 162 6.21 30.20 5.52
N GLY A 163 4.94 30.40 5.16
CA GLY A 163 4.52 31.40 4.18
C GLY A 163 5.07 31.16 2.78
N MET A 164 5.28 29.88 2.42
CA MET A 164 5.83 29.52 1.09
C MET A 164 4.83 29.89 0.00
N PRO A 165 5.25 30.64 -1.05
CA PRO A 165 4.39 30.91 -2.21
C PRO A 165 3.87 29.61 -2.85
N LEU A 166 2.60 29.58 -3.23
CA LEU A 166 1.94 28.35 -3.75
C LEU A 166 2.65 27.80 -4.99
N ASP A 167 3.07 28.66 -5.92
CA ASP A 167 3.81 28.27 -7.11
C ASP A 167 5.15 27.59 -6.80
N ALA A 168 5.87 28.11 -5.80
CA ALA A 168 7.11 27.50 -5.33
C ALA A 168 6.86 26.15 -4.63
N ALA A 169 5.78 26.05 -3.84
CA ALA A 169 5.39 24.79 -3.19
C ALA A 169 5.01 23.72 -4.21
N LEU A 170 4.24 24.08 -5.26
CA LEU A 170 3.88 23.17 -6.35
C LEU A 170 5.11 22.73 -7.15
N ALA A 171 6.02 23.65 -7.48
CA ALA A 171 7.25 23.33 -8.18
C ALA A 171 8.15 22.37 -7.35
N ALA A 172 8.24 22.60 -6.04
CA ALA A 172 8.95 21.67 -5.14
C ALA A 172 8.29 20.30 -5.08
N GLN A 173 6.96 20.25 -5.02
CA GLN A 173 6.19 19.00 -5.04
C GLN A 173 6.44 18.20 -6.32
N ASP A 174 6.48 18.86 -7.48
CA ASP A 174 6.78 18.20 -8.76
C ASP A 174 8.19 17.59 -8.77
N ILE A 175 9.19 18.33 -8.27
CA ILE A 175 10.56 17.83 -8.12
C ILE A 175 10.58 16.58 -7.22
N PHE A 176 9.98 16.64 -6.04
CA PHE A 176 9.94 15.51 -5.12
C PHE A 176 9.18 14.31 -5.70
N THR A 177 8.07 14.54 -6.39
CA THR A 177 7.29 13.49 -7.02
C THR A 177 8.06 12.80 -8.14
N GLN A 178 8.71 13.55 -9.00
CA GLN A 178 9.49 13.03 -10.12
C GLN A 178 10.68 12.20 -9.65
N HIS A 179 11.53 12.77 -8.79
CA HIS A 179 12.73 12.10 -8.31
C HIS A 179 12.42 10.99 -7.30
N GLY A 180 11.39 11.16 -6.46
CA GLY A 180 10.91 10.12 -5.57
C GLY A 180 10.42 8.89 -6.32
N ARG A 181 9.68 9.08 -7.43
CA ARG A 181 9.25 7.99 -8.31
C ARG A 181 10.45 7.27 -8.93
N GLN A 182 11.42 8.02 -9.46
CA GLN A 182 12.61 7.44 -10.06
C GLN A 182 13.38 6.58 -9.06
N VAL A 183 13.63 7.09 -7.85
CA VAL A 183 14.29 6.33 -6.78
C VAL A 183 13.50 5.07 -6.41
N ALA A 184 12.18 5.17 -6.31
CA ALA A 184 11.33 4.03 -5.98
C ALA A 184 11.38 2.94 -7.07
N ASP A 185 11.36 3.33 -8.36
CA ASP A 185 11.43 2.40 -9.49
C ASP A 185 12.79 1.69 -9.53
N GLU A 186 13.89 2.44 -9.36
CA GLU A 186 15.26 1.90 -9.37
C GLU A 186 15.50 0.94 -8.18
N LEU A 187 15.08 1.31 -6.96
CA LEU A 187 15.20 0.46 -5.78
C LEU A 187 14.31 -0.79 -5.87
N THR A 188 13.11 -0.67 -6.47
CA THR A 188 12.23 -1.81 -6.70
C THR A 188 12.87 -2.80 -7.67
N GLU A 189 13.49 -2.30 -8.74
CA GLU A 189 14.19 -3.14 -9.71
C GLU A 189 15.42 -3.80 -9.11
N LEU A 190 16.22 -3.08 -8.33
CA LEU A 190 17.35 -3.62 -7.58
C LEU A 190 16.90 -4.73 -6.63
N PHE A 191 15.85 -4.50 -5.86
CA PHE A 191 15.29 -5.51 -4.96
C PHE A 191 14.86 -6.76 -5.73
N ARG A 192 14.13 -6.58 -6.84
CA ARG A 192 13.62 -7.67 -7.67
C ARG A 192 14.73 -8.52 -8.29
N THR A 193 15.82 -7.88 -8.72
CA THR A 193 16.89 -8.55 -9.49
C THR A 193 18.02 -9.09 -8.64
N GLN A 194 18.31 -8.46 -7.50
CA GLN A 194 19.50 -8.80 -6.69
C GLN A 194 19.14 -9.33 -5.30
N VAL A 195 18.11 -8.77 -4.64
CA VAL A 195 17.78 -9.15 -3.26
C VAL A 195 16.81 -10.34 -3.24
N TRP A 196 15.73 -10.26 -3.99
CA TRP A 196 14.69 -11.29 -4.01
C TRP A 196 15.17 -12.68 -4.42
N PRO A 197 16.02 -12.86 -5.48
CA PRO A 197 16.53 -14.18 -5.87
C PRO A 197 17.35 -14.82 -4.75
N ALA A 198 18.21 -14.06 -4.07
CA ALA A 198 19.05 -14.56 -2.97
C ALA A 198 18.21 -15.10 -1.80
N TYR A 199 17.05 -14.46 -1.51
CA TYR A 199 16.11 -14.94 -0.49
C TYR A 199 15.28 -16.13 -0.95
N LYS A 200 14.95 -16.21 -2.22
CA LYS A 200 14.15 -17.31 -2.79
C LYS A 200 14.95 -18.61 -2.93
N GLU A 201 16.25 -18.52 -3.19
CA GLU A 201 17.16 -19.67 -3.31
C GLU A 201 17.64 -20.18 -1.93
N GLY A 202 17.53 -19.36 -0.89
CA GLY A 202 17.81 -19.75 0.49
C GLY A 202 16.59 -20.42 1.15
N ASP A 203 16.85 -21.18 2.24
CA ASP A 203 15.80 -21.77 3.11
C ASP A 203 15.11 -20.71 4.00
N SER A 204 14.82 -19.52 3.43
CA SER A 204 14.21 -18.41 4.17
C SER A 204 12.77 -18.73 4.52
N THR A 205 12.40 -18.59 5.80
CA THR A 205 11.03 -18.79 6.26
C THR A 205 10.14 -17.59 5.87
N PRO A 206 8.82 -17.77 5.79
CA PRO A 206 7.87 -16.68 5.60
C PRO A 206 8.02 -15.55 6.62
N GLU A 207 8.37 -15.87 7.86
CA GLU A 207 8.60 -14.92 8.96
C GLU A 207 9.83 -14.04 8.70
N GLN A 208 10.93 -14.65 8.25
CA GLN A 208 12.16 -13.92 7.89
C GLN A 208 11.92 -12.96 6.71
N LEU A 209 11.13 -13.39 5.73
CA LEU A 209 10.77 -12.55 4.59
C LEU A 209 9.89 -11.37 5.02
N ARG A 210 8.93 -11.60 5.93
CA ARG A 210 8.12 -10.53 6.50
C ARG A 210 8.99 -9.52 7.25
N GLU A 211 9.87 -9.99 8.14
CA GLU A 211 10.79 -9.12 8.89
C GLU A 211 11.68 -8.30 7.96
N LEU A 212 12.21 -8.90 6.90
CA LEU A 212 12.99 -8.20 5.89
C LEU A 212 12.20 -7.01 5.30
N VAL A 213 10.98 -7.25 4.84
CA VAL A 213 10.16 -6.21 4.18
C VAL A 213 9.74 -5.12 5.15
N GLU A 214 9.35 -5.48 6.38
CA GLU A 214 8.99 -4.52 7.43
C GLU A 214 10.18 -3.59 7.79
N ARG A 215 11.39 -4.13 7.80
CA ARG A 215 12.61 -3.36 8.10
C ARG A 215 13.18 -2.64 6.88
N PHE A 216 12.93 -3.10 5.69
CA PHE A 216 13.49 -2.54 4.46
C PHE A 216 12.98 -1.11 4.21
N LYS A 217 11.67 -0.87 4.35
CA LYS A 217 11.08 0.46 4.12
C LYS A 217 11.69 1.55 5.01
N PRO A 218 11.76 1.43 6.35
CA PRO A 218 12.36 2.48 7.18
C PRO A 218 13.84 2.69 6.88
N VAL A 219 14.57 1.63 6.54
CA VAL A 219 16.00 1.75 6.18
C VAL A 219 16.18 2.52 4.87
N THR A 220 15.41 2.21 3.83
CA THR A 220 15.50 2.90 2.53
C THR A 220 15.07 4.36 2.63
N VAL A 221 14.03 4.66 3.40
CA VAL A 221 13.61 6.05 3.67
C VAL A 221 14.69 6.83 4.40
N GLN A 222 15.29 6.25 5.45
CA GLN A 222 16.37 6.90 6.18
C GLN A 222 17.61 7.13 5.29
N ALA A 223 17.98 6.14 4.46
CA ALA A 223 19.09 6.26 3.53
C ALA A 223 18.84 7.38 2.50
N LEU A 224 17.61 7.50 1.97
CA LEU A 224 17.24 8.58 1.05
C LEU A 224 17.33 9.94 1.71
N VAL A 225 16.84 10.10 2.94
CA VAL A 225 16.95 11.35 3.71
C VAL A 225 18.41 11.73 3.89
N THR A 226 19.25 10.80 4.33
CA THR A 226 20.68 11.04 4.54
C THR A 226 21.40 11.42 3.24
N ALA A 227 21.08 10.77 2.13
CA ALA A 227 21.64 11.08 0.82
C ALA A 227 21.24 12.48 0.35
N TYR A 228 19.96 12.85 0.55
CA TYR A 228 19.46 14.18 0.21
C TYR A 228 20.14 15.28 1.04
N GLU A 229 20.26 15.11 2.37
CA GLU A 229 20.95 16.06 3.25
C GLU A 229 22.41 16.25 2.83
N SER A 230 23.10 15.17 2.48
CA SER A 230 24.48 15.21 1.99
C SER A 230 24.59 15.99 0.69
N ALA A 231 23.70 15.73 -0.27
CA ALA A 231 23.67 16.46 -1.55
C ALA A 231 23.39 17.97 -1.36
N VAL A 232 22.46 18.34 -0.48
CA VAL A 232 22.17 19.74 -0.13
C VAL A 232 23.41 20.43 0.44
N ASN A 233 24.12 19.74 1.35
CA ASN A 233 25.33 20.32 1.95
C ASN A 233 26.46 20.50 0.92
N GLU A 234 26.62 19.56 0.00
CA GLU A 234 27.60 19.67 -1.10
C GLU A 234 27.27 20.84 -2.04
N THR A 235 26.03 20.93 -2.50
CA THR A 235 25.57 22.04 -3.36
C THR A 235 25.77 23.41 -2.70
N LYS A 236 25.52 23.53 -1.39
CA LYS A 236 25.78 24.76 -0.63
C LYS A 236 27.27 25.10 -0.61
N ARG A 237 28.16 24.13 -0.36
CA ARG A 237 29.61 24.34 -0.36
C ARG A 237 30.12 24.82 -1.71
N GLU A 238 29.67 24.18 -2.79
CA GLU A 238 30.01 24.60 -4.15
C GLU A 238 29.56 26.02 -4.48
N THR A 239 28.32 26.36 -4.09
CA THR A 239 27.77 27.71 -4.31
C THR A 239 28.58 28.78 -3.60
N ILE A 240 28.98 28.54 -2.36
CA ILE A 240 29.84 29.46 -1.58
C ILE A 240 31.21 29.57 -2.26
N SER A 241 31.81 28.46 -2.65
CA SER A 241 33.13 28.45 -3.30
C SER A 241 33.15 29.21 -4.65
N ARG A 242 32.07 29.19 -5.40
CA ARG A 242 31.93 29.96 -6.67
C ARG A 242 31.74 31.46 -6.47
N ARG A 243 31.16 31.87 -5.32
CA ARG A 243 30.96 33.31 -5.00
C ARG A 243 32.19 33.96 -4.37
N THR A 244 33.17 33.18 -3.95
CA THR A 244 34.41 33.65 -3.33
C THR A 244 35.59 33.69 -4.33
N ARG A 245 35.37 33.34 -5.58
CA ARG A 245 36.28 33.53 -6.71
C ARG A 245 35.82 34.68 -7.59
#